data_716bf3f65b17f291957fe3dc33c738e3
#
_entry.id   716bf3f65b17f291957fe3dc33c738e3
#
_cell.length_a   1.000
_cell.length_b   1.000
_cell.length_c   1.000
_cell.angle_alpha   90.00
_cell.angle_beta   90.00
_cell.angle_gamma   90.00
#
_symmetry.space_group_name_H-M   'P 1'
#
loop_
_entity.id
_entity.type
_entity.pdbx_description
1 polymer ?
#
loop_
_entity_poly.entity_id
_entity_poly.type
_entity_poly.pdbx_seq_one_letter_code
_entity_poly.pdbx_strand_id
1 'polypeptide(L)'
;MTINRKQFIAVVALLAMMFCLPINAAKTYWGYCNGVDPVAFGTKTAAKGAIYIPAEVAQLYKGFTVSAVKYGLAAQADDVEVFVTKDLNADPIVTKKASVAYKGWNEVALTTPYEIDGEGFYIGYSYTGSAVSLGMTTTFSENGCWADLGDGWQNYATQKGGSAKALAIQARITGDDLPLDLMLYTDTYEYAVVKGEPCKLEFSVKNLSAVAVRNLQVGYSIDGGEETVCDFKTTMGSNIDKSFAIEHEGFSTTGKHSLKMRVVSINGKDDAYAPNSELVLGLNVKNSLPVQRIIVEEGTGTWCPNCPRGIVAVHKASEAFPDRFIGIAVHRQDAMETNSYAELQFDGYPSSYINRNLKSSIDPSFDAFKTAVNSVSEKVPVMGVEANAEYTDATKSKISVEALTTFVSEHKGIDYRLSFVLVEDGVKGYTQANNYAGGSVEMGGFEKLGNPAAVDMDHVARMNYSYNGIEGSIPADVEADKTLTYKTTLDVPSTIQNADNCDLVVLVIDAATGRIENGVKVALGEHTTGIRDAEKVVVPDFSFSGDRLNVDGFAGSVRLYTADGVEVSNSNLAPGMYIVKATAGNQTVTRKLIKR
;
A
#
# COMPACT_ATOMS: atom_id res chain seq x y z
N MET A 1 -67.77 0.57 -34.62
CA MET A 1 -67.08 1.83 -34.24
C MET A 1 -65.98 2.08 -35.29
N THR A 2 -66.28 2.88 -36.32
CA THR A 2 -65.35 3.12 -37.43
C THR A 2 -64.41 4.26 -37.04
N ILE A 3 -63.16 3.94 -36.84
CA ILE A 3 -62.11 4.94 -36.56
C ILE A 3 -61.88 5.77 -37.82
N ASN A 4 -62.13 7.10 -37.71
CA ASN A 4 -61.97 8.05 -38.81
C ASN A 4 -60.47 8.12 -39.18
N ARG A 5 -60.17 8.17 -40.52
CA ARG A 5 -58.81 8.20 -41.09
C ARG A 5 -57.87 9.25 -40.46
N LYS A 6 -58.43 10.38 -39.96
CA LYS A 6 -57.67 11.39 -39.22
C LYS A 6 -57.29 10.95 -37.80
N GLN A 7 -58.12 10.14 -37.13
CA GLN A 7 -57.82 9.57 -35.82
C GLN A 7 -56.79 8.43 -35.92
N PHE A 8 -56.80 7.65 -37.02
CA PHE A 8 -55.80 6.64 -37.29
C PHE A 8 -54.43 7.24 -37.55
N ILE A 9 -54.35 8.35 -38.33
CA ILE A 9 -53.10 9.09 -38.58
C ILE A 9 -52.57 9.72 -37.30
N ALA A 10 -53.43 10.25 -36.43
CA ALA A 10 -53.02 10.82 -35.13
C ALA A 10 -52.52 9.74 -34.16
N VAL A 11 -53.11 8.56 -34.12
CA VAL A 11 -52.67 7.43 -33.30
C VAL A 11 -51.37 6.84 -33.83
N VAL A 12 -51.15 6.73 -35.15
CA VAL A 12 -49.89 6.28 -35.75
C VAL A 12 -48.79 7.31 -35.55
N ALA A 13 -49.10 8.61 -35.63
CA ALA A 13 -48.14 9.70 -35.30
C ALA A 13 -47.77 9.71 -33.79
N LEU A 14 -48.75 9.45 -32.90
CA LEU A 14 -48.49 9.34 -31.46
C LEU A 14 -47.68 8.07 -31.10
N LEU A 15 -47.96 6.95 -31.77
CA LEU A 15 -47.14 5.71 -31.63
C LEU A 15 -45.74 5.88 -32.22
N ALA A 16 -45.58 6.61 -33.34
CA ALA A 16 -44.26 6.94 -33.89
C ALA A 16 -43.47 7.92 -33.00
N MET A 17 -44.15 8.84 -32.27
CA MET A 17 -43.51 9.69 -31.30
C MET A 17 -43.18 8.96 -29.97
N MET A 18 -43.86 7.86 -29.62
CA MET A 18 -43.53 7.04 -28.47
C MET A 18 -42.28 6.15 -28.67
N PHE A 19 -41.83 5.95 -29.93
CA PHE A 19 -40.61 5.19 -30.22
C PHE A 19 -39.37 6.05 -30.50
N CYS A 20 -39.48 7.39 -30.43
CA CYS A 20 -38.34 8.29 -30.40
C CYS A 20 -38.04 8.75 -28.94
N LEU A 21 -37.88 7.81 -28.03
CA LEU A 21 -37.03 8.09 -26.88
C LEU A 21 -35.62 8.27 -27.46
N PRO A 22 -34.88 9.33 -27.14
CA PRO A 22 -33.49 9.41 -27.52
C PRO A 22 -32.82 8.17 -26.93
N ILE A 23 -32.43 7.24 -27.78
CA ILE A 23 -31.51 6.18 -27.41
C ILE A 23 -30.27 6.97 -26.95
N ASN A 24 -30.07 7.13 -25.64
CA ASN A 24 -28.82 7.69 -25.14
C ASN A 24 -27.74 6.72 -25.64
N ALA A 25 -26.97 7.16 -26.60
CA ALA A 25 -25.81 6.39 -27.07
C ALA A 25 -24.99 5.96 -25.88
N ALA A 26 -24.63 4.70 -25.84
CA ALA A 26 -23.77 4.18 -24.78
C ALA A 26 -22.46 4.98 -24.73
N LYS A 27 -21.87 5.12 -23.57
CA LYS A 27 -20.60 5.84 -23.39
C LYS A 27 -19.65 5.06 -22.53
N THR A 28 -18.38 5.14 -22.86
CA THR A 28 -17.27 4.64 -22.04
C THR A 28 -16.17 5.69 -21.92
N TYR A 29 -15.28 5.51 -20.93
CA TYR A 29 -14.09 6.36 -20.76
C TYR A 29 -12.86 5.50 -20.95
N TRP A 30 -12.09 5.79 -21.98
CA TRP A 30 -10.88 5.06 -22.32
C TRP A 30 -9.64 5.90 -22.03
N GLY A 31 -8.64 5.34 -21.36
CA GLY A 31 -7.35 5.96 -21.05
C GLY A 31 -6.52 5.05 -20.16
N TYR A 32 -5.22 5.33 -20.03
CA TYR A 32 -4.26 4.52 -19.27
C TYR A 32 -4.30 4.73 -17.77
N CYS A 33 -5.09 5.68 -17.28
CA CYS A 33 -5.12 6.07 -15.87
C CYS A 33 -6.17 5.29 -15.09
N ASN A 34 -5.84 4.95 -13.84
CA ASN A 34 -6.82 4.57 -12.83
C ASN A 34 -7.60 5.81 -12.34
N GLY A 35 -8.68 5.60 -11.57
CA GLY A 35 -9.57 6.66 -11.10
C GLY A 35 -9.07 7.47 -9.90
N VAL A 36 -7.80 7.31 -9.49
CA VAL A 36 -7.23 8.01 -8.32
C VAL A 36 -7.03 9.50 -8.57
N ASP A 37 -6.96 10.29 -7.51
CA ASP A 37 -6.67 11.71 -7.58
C ASP A 37 -5.29 11.96 -8.21
N PRO A 38 -5.20 12.87 -9.21
CA PRO A 38 -3.95 13.13 -9.90
C PRO A 38 -2.94 13.86 -9.01
N VAL A 39 -1.68 13.48 -9.15
CA VAL A 39 -0.53 14.20 -8.56
C VAL A 39 0.16 15.07 -9.62
N ALA A 40 0.91 16.08 -9.18
CA ALA A 40 1.58 17.00 -10.11
C ALA A 40 2.71 16.29 -10.89
N PHE A 41 2.78 16.56 -12.19
CA PHE A 41 3.84 16.13 -13.08
C PHE A 41 4.56 17.33 -13.69
N GLY A 42 5.90 17.29 -13.69
CA GLY A 42 6.74 18.37 -14.20
C GLY A 42 6.90 19.52 -13.20
N THR A 43 7.42 20.65 -13.69
CA THR A 43 7.75 21.82 -12.84
C THR A 43 7.17 23.13 -13.38
N LYS A 44 6.40 23.07 -14.47
CA LYS A 44 5.92 24.27 -15.18
C LYS A 44 4.49 24.62 -14.80
N THR A 45 4.21 25.90 -14.69
CA THR A 45 2.88 26.47 -14.46
C THR A 45 2.09 26.69 -15.75
N ALA A 46 2.73 26.45 -16.91
CA ALA A 46 2.11 26.38 -18.24
C ALA A 46 2.71 25.18 -18.97
N ALA A 47 1.89 24.24 -19.41
CA ALA A 47 2.31 23.02 -20.08
C ALA A 47 1.19 22.43 -20.92
N LYS A 48 1.54 21.43 -21.74
CA LYS A 48 0.59 20.60 -22.46
C LYS A 48 0.83 19.14 -22.08
N GLY A 49 -0.23 18.35 -22.00
CA GLY A 49 -0.14 16.91 -21.78
C GLY A 49 -1.07 16.15 -22.69
N ALA A 50 -0.65 14.97 -23.13
CA ALA A 50 -1.43 14.09 -24.00
C ALA A 50 -1.15 12.62 -23.71
N ILE A 51 -2.11 11.77 -24.06
CA ILE A 51 -1.93 10.34 -24.19
C ILE A 51 -2.13 9.95 -25.66
N TYR A 52 -1.43 8.92 -26.10
CA TYR A 52 -1.59 8.35 -27.44
C TYR A 52 -2.54 7.16 -27.37
N ILE A 53 -3.59 7.17 -28.21
CA ILE A 53 -4.48 6.03 -28.42
C ILE A 53 -4.00 5.34 -29.69
N PRO A 54 -3.39 4.14 -29.59
CA PRO A 54 -2.76 3.49 -30.72
C PRO A 54 -3.79 2.93 -31.70
N ALA A 55 -3.35 2.65 -32.93
CA ALA A 55 -4.24 2.21 -34.00
C ALA A 55 -5.04 0.94 -33.68
N GLU A 56 -4.44 -0.01 -32.97
CA GLU A 56 -5.11 -1.24 -32.55
C GLU A 56 -6.31 -0.97 -31.62
N VAL A 57 -6.21 0.04 -30.74
CA VAL A 57 -7.34 0.50 -29.91
C VAL A 57 -8.33 1.29 -30.74
N ALA A 58 -7.85 2.21 -31.59
CA ALA A 58 -8.70 3.01 -32.46
C ALA A 58 -9.55 2.13 -33.39
N GLN A 59 -9.04 0.98 -33.87
CA GLN A 59 -9.79 0.03 -34.67
C GLN A 59 -10.99 -0.59 -33.94
N LEU A 60 -10.90 -0.82 -32.62
CA LEU A 60 -12.02 -1.33 -31.81
C LEU A 60 -13.19 -0.34 -31.78
N TYR A 61 -12.87 0.95 -31.83
CA TYR A 61 -13.82 2.05 -31.73
C TYR A 61 -14.05 2.77 -33.06
N LYS A 62 -13.67 2.15 -34.17
CA LYS A 62 -13.89 2.74 -35.51
C LYS A 62 -15.38 3.01 -35.78
N GLY A 63 -15.72 4.23 -36.20
CA GLY A 63 -17.08 4.70 -36.40
C GLY A 63 -17.78 5.22 -35.15
N PHE A 64 -17.18 5.04 -33.96
CA PHE A 64 -17.61 5.71 -32.73
C PHE A 64 -17.01 7.13 -32.66
N THR A 65 -17.43 7.93 -31.66
CA THR A 65 -16.95 9.30 -31.56
C THR A 65 -16.32 9.59 -30.19
N VAL A 66 -15.22 10.33 -30.17
CA VAL A 66 -14.76 11.02 -28.96
C VAL A 66 -15.63 12.24 -28.75
N SER A 67 -16.52 12.19 -27.77
CA SER A 67 -17.51 13.24 -27.49
C SER A 67 -17.07 14.21 -26.39
N ALA A 68 -16.07 13.83 -25.58
CA ALA A 68 -15.46 14.69 -24.58
C ALA A 68 -14.04 14.22 -24.24
N VAL A 69 -13.25 15.12 -23.67
CA VAL A 69 -11.99 14.80 -23.01
C VAL A 69 -12.18 15.00 -21.51
N LYS A 70 -11.88 13.95 -20.73
CA LYS A 70 -11.83 13.99 -19.27
C LYS A 70 -10.36 14.04 -18.84
N TYR A 71 -10.03 14.96 -17.93
CA TYR A 71 -8.65 15.16 -17.50
C TYR A 71 -8.59 15.49 -16.02
N GLY A 72 -7.51 15.11 -15.38
CA GLY A 72 -7.24 15.37 -13.97
C GLY A 72 -6.19 16.44 -13.79
N LEU A 73 -6.47 17.42 -12.91
CA LEU A 73 -5.53 18.48 -12.55
C LEU A 73 -5.01 18.27 -11.12
N ALA A 74 -3.69 18.38 -10.95
CA ALA A 74 -3.05 18.35 -9.63
C ALA A 74 -3.30 19.63 -8.81
N ALA A 75 -3.55 20.75 -9.50
CA ALA A 75 -3.93 22.03 -8.91
C ALA A 75 -4.94 22.73 -9.84
N GLN A 76 -5.65 23.76 -9.34
CA GLN A 76 -6.50 24.60 -10.18
C GLN A 76 -5.68 25.26 -11.28
N ALA A 77 -6.25 25.35 -12.48
CA ALA A 77 -5.63 25.97 -13.64
C ALA A 77 -6.57 26.95 -14.34
N ASP A 78 -5.96 27.89 -15.04
CA ASP A 78 -6.65 28.85 -15.91
C ASP A 78 -6.43 28.42 -17.37
N ASP A 79 -7.17 29.02 -18.31
CA ASP A 79 -7.02 28.81 -19.77
C ASP A 79 -6.80 27.35 -20.19
N VAL A 80 -7.55 26.43 -19.63
CA VAL A 80 -7.46 25.03 -20.03
C VAL A 80 -8.15 24.84 -21.37
N GLU A 81 -7.45 24.21 -22.32
CA GLU A 81 -7.98 23.83 -23.62
C GLU A 81 -7.71 22.36 -23.88
N VAL A 82 -8.76 21.58 -24.11
CA VAL A 82 -8.65 20.18 -24.53
C VAL A 82 -8.52 20.08 -26.03
N PHE A 83 -7.86 19.01 -26.51
CA PHE A 83 -7.67 18.78 -27.94
C PHE A 83 -7.67 17.31 -28.32
N VAL A 84 -7.94 17.07 -29.62
CA VAL A 84 -7.74 15.80 -30.32
C VAL A 84 -6.89 16.06 -31.54
N THR A 85 -5.84 15.28 -31.78
CA THR A 85 -4.94 15.40 -32.93
C THR A 85 -4.34 14.05 -33.33
N LYS A 86 -3.90 13.93 -34.58
CA LYS A 86 -3.07 12.80 -35.05
C LYS A 86 -1.58 13.10 -34.99
N ASP A 87 -1.20 14.39 -34.93
CA ASP A 87 0.18 14.84 -34.82
C ASP A 87 0.26 15.95 -33.76
N LEU A 88 1.09 15.75 -32.74
CA LEU A 88 1.28 16.72 -31.65
C LEU A 88 1.97 18.02 -32.12
N ASN A 89 2.64 18.01 -33.28
CA ASN A 89 3.34 19.18 -33.85
C ASN A 89 2.49 19.91 -34.90
N ALA A 90 1.29 19.41 -35.21
CA ALA A 90 0.34 20.05 -36.11
C ALA A 90 -0.79 20.75 -35.35
N ASP A 91 -1.57 21.57 -36.05
CA ASP A 91 -2.80 22.14 -35.48
C ASP A 91 -3.78 21.01 -35.12
N PRO A 92 -4.37 21.03 -33.92
CA PRO A 92 -5.32 20.00 -33.51
C PRO A 92 -6.54 19.94 -34.43
N ILE A 93 -7.07 18.71 -34.63
CA ILE A 93 -8.29 18.48 -35.42
C ILE A 93 -9.50 19.08 -34.71
N VAL A 94 -9.56 18.95 -33.38
CA VAL A 94 -10.61 19.49 -32.53
C VAL A 94 -9.99 20.12 -31.29
N THR A 95 -10.45 21.32 -30.93
CA THR A 95 -10.11 21.97 -29.65
C THR A 95 -11.36 22.47 -28.95
N LYS A 96 -11.28 22.59 -27.63
CA LYS A 96 -12.32 23.22 -26.82
C LYS A 96 -11.77 23.75 -25.53
N LYS A 97 -12.02 25.05 -25.26
CA LYS A 97 -11.71 25.67 -23.96
C LYS A 97 -12.66 25.20 -22.87
N ALA A 98 -12.12 24.96 -21.67
CA ALA A 98 -12.90 24.75 -20.46
C ALA A 98 -13.45 26.08 -19.96
N SER A 99 -14.69 26.08 -19.48
CA SER A 99 -15.28 27.27 -18.84
C SER A 99 -14.70 27.52 -17.44
N VAL A 100 -14.37 26.47 -16.71
CA VAL A 100 -13.72 26.47 -15.39
C VAL A 100 -12.92 25.17 -15.26
N ALA A 101 -11.77 25.19 -14.58
CA ALA A 101 -10.94 24.03 -14.33
C ALA A 101 -10.47 23.98 -12.88
N TYR A 102 -10.90 22.97 -12.14
CA TYR A 102 -10.61 22.78 -10.73
C TYR A 102 -9.57 21.69 -10.51
N LYS A 103 -8.92 21.70 -9.35
CA LYS A 103 -8.13 20.54 -8.89
C LYS A 103 -9.00 19.27 -8.90
N GLY A 104 -8.42 18.15 -9.33
CA GLY A 104 -9.10 16.87 -9.50
C GLY A 104 -9.63 16.68 -10.92
N TRP A 105 -10.64 15.84 -11.07
CA TRP A 105 -11.17 15.45 -12.38
C TRP A 105 -12.12 16.48 -12.97
N ASN A 106 -11.87 16.85 -14.23
CA ASN A 106 -12.67 17.74 -15.06
C ASN A 106 -13.08 17.04 -16.35
N GLU A 107 -14.14 17.48 -17.01
CA GLU A 107 -14.58 16.98 -18.30
C GLU A 107 -15.03 18.12 -19.21
N VAL A 108 -14.58 18.13 -20.45
CA VAL A 108 -14.97 19.10 -21.46
C VAL A 108 -15.57 18.37 -22.65
N ALA A 109 -16.88 18.60 -22.90
CA ALA A 109 -17.58 18.11 -24.06
C ALA A 109 -17.09 18.86 -25.31
N LEU A 110 -16.74 18.12 -26.35
CA LEU A 110 -16.32 18.68 -27.63
C LEU A 110 -17.53 19.26 -28.39
N THR A 111 -17.37 20.44 -28.97
CA THR A 111 -18.46 21.07 -29.76
C THR A 111 -18.75 20.25 -31.02
N THR A 112 -17.70 19.74 -31.66
CA THR A 112 -17.78 18.79 -32.76
C THR A 112 -17.08 17.51 -32.27
N PRO A 113 -17.81 16.42 -32.03
CA PRO A 113 -17.20 15.15 -31.69
C PRO A 113 -16.22 14.68 -32.80
N TYR A 114 -15.11 14.08 -32.35
CA TYR A 114 -14.13 13.50 -33.26
C TYR A 114 -14.56 12.06 -33.63
N GLU A 115 -14.82 11.78 -34.93
CA GLU A 115 -15.08 10.43 -35.42
C GLU A 115 -13.78 9.62 -35.45
N ILE A 116 -13.79 8.44 -34.83
CA ILE A 116 -12.64 7.54 -34.78
C ILE A 116 -12.59 6.76 -36.09
N ASP A 117 -11.57 6.99 -36.89
CA ASP A 117 -11.39 6.36 -38.21
C ASP A 117 -10.59 5.05 -38.20
N GLY A 118 -10.07 4.67 -37.00
CA GLY A 118 -9.28 3.48 -36.79
C GLY A 118 -7.77 3.71 -36.88
N GLU A 119 -7.31 4.93 -37.15
CA GLU A 119 -5.91 5.30 -37.04
C GLU A 119 -5.60 5.82 -35.63
N GLY A 120 -4.33 5.69 -35.21
CA GLY A 120 -3.90 6.21 -33.92
C GLY A 120 -4.03 7.73 -33.81
N PHE A 121 -4.34 8.23 -32.63
CA PHE A 121 -4.51 9.65 -32.37
C PHE A 121 -4.15 10.01 -30.93
N TYR A 122 -3.96 11.29 -30.67
CA TYR A 122 -3.70 11.85 -29.34
C TYR A 122 -4.93 12.58 -28.82
N ILE A 123 -5.18 12.47 -27.52
CA ILE A 123 -6.06 13.35 -26.76
C ILE A 123 -5.28 14.02 -25.65
N GLY A 124 -5.59 15.26 -25.38
CA GLY A 124 -4.83 15.99 -24.37
C GLY A 124 -5.47 17.30 -23.94
N TYR A 125 -4.72 18.02 -23.14
CA TYR A 125 -5.05 19.38 -22.73
C TYR A 125 -3.79 20.25 -22.58
N SER A 126 -3.97 21.54 -22.75
CA SER A 126 -3.01 22.57 -22.36
C SER A 126 -3.59 23.37 -21.19
N TYR A 127 -2.72 23.97 -20.40
CA TYR A 127 -3.13 24.86 -19.30
C TYR A 127 -2.10 25.96 -19.05
N THR A 128 -2.58 27.04 -18.43
CA THR A 128 -1.77 28.00 -17.70
C THR A 128 -2.32 28.12 -16.27
N GLY A 129 -1.50 28.57 -15.33
CA GLY A 129 -1.96 28.72 -13.95
C GLY A 129 -0.87 29.26 -13.03
N SER A 130 -1.18 29.35 -11.74
CA SER A 130 -0.27 29.78 -10.69
C SER A 130 0.54 28.63 -10.07
N ALA A 131 0.17 27.37 -10.39
CA ALA A 131 0.80 26.16 -9.87
C ALA A 131 0.99 25.11 -10.98
N VAL A 132 1.79 24.08 -10.69
CA VAL A 132 1.93 22.90 -11.55
C VAL A 132 0.64 22.10 -11.52
N SER A 133 -0.08 22.09 -12.65
CA SER A 133 -1.42 21.50 -12.72
C SER A 133 -1.51 20.26 -13.59
N LEU A 134 -0.47 19.91 -14.38
CA LEU A 134 -0.47 18.69 -15.17
C LEU A 134 -0.58 17.48 -14.23
N GLY A 135 -1.65 16.71 -14.39
CA GLY A 135 -1.98 15.61 -13.46
C GLY A 135 -1.52 14.26 -13.98
N MET A 136 -0.87 13.50 -13.10
CA MET A 136 -0.38 12.14 -13.34
C MET A 136 -1.02 11.17 -12.35
N THR A 137 -1.23 9.93 -12.76
CA THR A 137 -1.76 8.84 -11.90
C THR A 137 -0.68 7.81 -11.56
N THR A 138 -1.04 6.70 -10.94
CA THR A 138 -0.09 5.65 -10.54
C THR A 138 0.17 4.61 -11.62
N THR A 139 -0.64 4.55 -12.68
CA THR A 139 -0.54 3.55 -13.74
C THR A 139 0.52 3.92 -14.76
N PHE A 140 1.39 2.99 -15.13
CA PHE A 140 2.39 3.16 -16.18
C PHE A 140 1.86 2.71 -17.54
N SER A 141 2.21 3.44 -18.60
CA SER A 141 2.06 3.02 -20.00
C SER A 141 3.02 3.80 -20.88
N GLU A 142 3.69 3.14 -21.81
CA GLU A 142 4.58 3.78 -22.79
C GLU A 142 3.89 4.85 -23.66
N ASN A 143 2.58 4.76 -23.83
CA ASN A 143 1.74 5.69 -24.56
C ASN A 143 1.03 6.73 -23.66
N GLY A 144 1.27 6.65 -22.33
CA GLY A 144 0.48 7.36 -21.34
C GLY A 144 1.02 8.74 -20.94
N CYS A 145 2.23 9.15 -21.35
CA CYS A 145 2.83 10.37 -20.83
C CYS A 145 3.62 11.15 -21.91
N TRP A 146 2.89 11.83 -22.78
CA TRP A 146 3.42 12.82 -23.70
C TRP A 146 3.23 14.21 -23.08
N ALA A 147 4.28 15.01 -23.00
CA ALA A 147 4.18 16.37 -22.47
C ALA A 147 5.08 17.35 -23.22
N ASP A 148 4.61 18.59 -23.32
CA ASP A 148 5.40 19.75 -23.70
C ASP A 148 5.53 20.68 -22.46
N LEU A 149 6.71 20.68 -21.87
CA LEU A 149 7.05 21.49 -20.70
C LEU A 149 7.78 22.79 -21.07
N GLY A 150 7.70 23.17 -22.35
CA GLY A 150 8.33 24.38 -22.92
C GLY A 150 9.45 24.12 -23.92
N ASP A 151 9.87 22.86 -24.08
CA ASP A 151 10.95 22.43 -24.97
C ASP A 151 10.44 21.54 -26.13
N GLY A 152 9.13 21.59 -26.40
CA GLY A 152 8.43 20.75 -27.37
C GLY A 152 7.97 19.41 -26.77
N TRP A 153 7.20 18.67 -27.57
CA TRP A 153 6.61 17.41 -27.15
C TRP A 153 7.65 16.31 -26.97
N GLN A 154 7.60 15.65 -25.83
CA GLN A 154 8.45 14.51 -25.48
C GLN A 154 7.62 13.39 -24.85
N ASN A 155 8.00 12.14 -25.11
CA ASN A 155 7.43 10.99 -24.41
C ASN A 155 8.21 10.68 -23.13
N TYR A 156 7.70 11.12 -22.01
CA TYR A 156 8.33 10.92 -20.70
C TYR A 156 8.21 9.49 -20.17
N ALA A 157 7.32 8.68 -20.71
CA ALA A 157 7.20 7.27 -20.32
C ALA A 157 8.36 6.41 -20.81
N THR A 158 8.98 6.78 -21.96
CA THR A 158 10.05 5.99 -22.60
C THR A 158 11.45 6.58 -22.43
N GLN A 159 11.59 7.72 -21.76
CA GLN A 159 12.90 8.33 -21.50
C GLN A 159 13.73 7.48 -20.54
N LYS A 160 15.06 7.42 -20.77
CA LYS A 160 16.00 6.68 -19.94
C LYS A 160 15.97 7.21 -18.49
N GLY A 161 15.63 6.33 -17.53
CA GLY A 161 15.42 6.70 -16.14
C GLY A 161 14.04 7.29 -15.84
N GLY A 162 13.14 7.31 -16.83
CA GLY A 162 11.77 7.78 -16.65
C GLY A 162 10.94 6.77 -15.86
N SER A 163 10.39 7.22 -14.75
CA SER A 163 9.33 6.53 -14.01
C SER A 163 7.97 7.16 -14.28
N ALA A 164 7.83 7.86 -15.40
CA ALA A 164 6.63 8.61 -15.70
C ALA A 164 5.44 7.67 -15.85
N LYS A 165 4.49 7.85 -14.96
CA LYS A 165 3.21 7.18 -14.95
C LYS A 165 2.26 7.91 -15.89
N ALA A 166 1.18 7.24 -16.32
CA ALA A 166 0.23 7.83 -17.27
C ALA A 166 -0.39 9.13 -16.74
N LEU A 167 -0.54 10.12 -17.63
CA LEU A 167 -1.29 11.33 -17.33
C LEU A 167 -2.77 11.00 -17.08
N ALA A 168 -3.39 11.78 -16.22
CA ALA A 168 -4.80 11.66 -15.89
C ALA A 168 -5.69 12.17 -17.04
N ILE A 169 -5.74 11.42 -18.15
CA ILE A 169 -6.48 11.80 -19.38
C ILE A 169 -7.28 10.60 -19.87
N GLN A 170 -8.55 10.84 -20.23
CA GLN A 170 -9.46 9.83 -20.81
C GLN A 170 -10.30 10.42 -21.94
N ALA A 171 -10.48 9.64 -23.02
CA ALA A 171 -11.49 9.90 -24.04
C ALA A 171 -12.86 9.44 -23.53
N ARG A 172 -13.90 10.28 -23.62
CA ARG A 172 -15.28 9.79 -23.56
C ARG A 172 -15.70 9.36 -24.96
N ILE A 173 -15.79 8.04 -25.16
CA ILE A 173 -16.23 7.45 -26.41
C ILE A 173 -17.72 7.16 -26.34
N THR A 174 -18.46 7.50 -27.39
CA THR A 174 -19.92 7.31 -27.48
C THR A 174 -20.29 6.61 -28.79
N GLY A 175 -21.30 5.76 -28.71
CA GLY A 175 -21.86 5.01 -29.84
C GLY A 175 -22.75 3.86 -29.38
N ASP A 176 -23.31 3.13 -30.30
CA ASP A 176 -24.13 1.93 -30.04
C ASP A 176 -23.21 0.70 -30.03
N ASP A 177 -23.54 -0.32 -29.21
CA ASP A 177 -22.82 -1.60 -29.13
C ASP A 177 -21.30 -1.46 -28.85
N LEU A 178 -20.94 -0.59 -27.92
CA LEU A 178 -19.53 -0.43 -27.49
C LEU A 178 -18.93 -1.78 -27.07
N PRO A 179 -17.66 -2.05 -27.43
CA PRO A 179 -16.99 -3.30 -27.10
C PRO A 179 -16.87 -3.52 -25.59
N LEU A 180 -16.78 -4.78 -25.16
CA LEU A 180 -16.40 -5.14 -23.80
C LEU A 180 -14.88 -5.04 -23.69
N ASP A 181 -14.41 -4.29 -22.71
CA ASP A 181 -12.97 -4.04 -22.48
C ASP A 181 -12.72 -3.84 -20.99
N LEU A 182 -11.78 -4.60 -20.44
CA LEU A 182 -11.31 -4.47 -19.06
C LEU A 182 -9.81 -4.22 -19.06
N MET A 183 -9.38 -3.24 -18.29
CA MET A 183 -7.97 -3.07 -17.97
C MET A 183 -7.64 -3.85 -16.69
N LEU A 184 -6.70 -4.78 -16.77
CA LEU A 184 -6.13 -5.50 -15.65
C LEU A 184 -4.86 -4.79 -15.19
N TYR A 185 -4.72 -4.51 -13.90
CA TYR A 185 -3.54 -3.81 -13.38
C TYR A 185 -3.27 -4.17 -11.91
N THR A 186 -2.07 -3.88 -11.45
CA THR A 186 -1.65 -4.00 -10.04
C THR A 186 -0.56 -2.96 -9.75
N ASP A 187 -0.44 -2.57 -8.49
CA ASP A 187 0.67 -1.74 -8.00
C ASP A 187 1.90 -2.60 -7.61
N THR A 188 1.77 -3.93 -7.71
CA THR A 188 2.82 -4.89 -7.35
C THR A 188 3.53 -5.39 -8.61
N TYR A 189 4.85 -5.32 -8.65
CA TYR A 189 5.68 -5.89 -9.73
C TYR A 189 6.09 -7.34 -9.46
N GLU A 190 6.22 -7.71 -8.20
CA GLU A 190 6.58 -9.04 -7.73
C GLU A 190 5.81 -9.39 -6.47
N TYR A 191 5.16 -10.55 -6.46
CA TYR A 191 4.60 -11.13 -5.24
C TYR A 191 5.68 -11.87 -4.48
N ALA A 192 5.74 -11.67 -3.17
CA ALA A 192 6.55 -12.50 -2.29
C ALA A 192 5.63 -13.32 -1.39
N VAL A 193 5.81 -14.64 -1.41
CA VAL A 193 4.94 -15.60 -0.69
C VAL A 193 5.79 -16.64 0.04
N VAL A 194 5.21 -17.26 1.07
CA VAL A 194 5.89 -18.31 1.83
C VAL A 194 5.56 -19.67 1.24
N LYS A 195 6.60 -20.50 1.08
CA LYS A 195 6.45 -21.87 0.60
C LYS A 195 5.47 -22.67 1.44
N GLY A 196 4.50 -23.31 0.77
CA GLY A 196 3.50 -24.17 1.41
C GLY A 196 2.40 -23.45 2.18
N GLU A 197 2.45 -22.11 2.27
CA GLU A 197 1.40 -21.33 2.92
C GLU A 197 0.40 -20.82 1.89
N PRO A 198 -0.91 -20.85 2.20
CA PRO A 198 -1.92 -20.20 1.37
C PRO A 198 -1.60 -18.71 1.18
N CYS A 199 -1.84 -18.19 0.00
CA CYS A 199 -1.58 -16.80 -0.32
C CYS A 199 -2.65 -16.19 -1.21
N LYS A 200 -2.66 -14.86 -1.29
CA LYS A 200 -3.55 -14.08 -2.14
C LYS A 200 -2.75 -13.36 -3.21
N LEU A 201 -3.15 -13.54 -4.46
CA LEU A 201 -2.60 -12.80 -5.59
C LEU A 201 -3.59 -11.68 -5.93
N GLU A 202 -3.34 -10.50 -5.38
CA GLU A 202 -4.24 -9.34 -5.46
C GLU A 202 -4.03 -8.58 -6.76
N PHE A 203 -5.11 -8.25 -7.45
CA PHE A 203 -5.09 -7.44 -8.67
C PHE A 203 -6.30 -6.52 -8.73
N SER A 204 -6.25 -5.54 -9.59
CA SER A 204 -7.34 -4.60 -9.82
C SER A 204 -7.79 -4.65 -11.28
N VAL A 205 -9.06 -4.40 -11.49
CA VAL A 205 -9.67 -4.35 -12.80
C VAL A 205 -10.46 -3.04 -12.94
N LYS A 206 -10.29 -2.37 -14.07
CA LYS A 206 -11.10 -1.24 -14.46
C LYS A 206 -12.03 -1.61 -15.60
N ASN A 207 -13.32 -1.35 -15.45
CA ASN A 207 -14.29 -1.54 -16.52
C ASN A 207 -14.25 -0.37 -17.51
N LEU A 208 -13.67 -0.58 -18.65
CA LEU A 208 -13.66 0.37 -19.77
C LEU A 208 -14.88 0.23 -20.70
N SER A 209 -15.72 -0.79 -20.45
CA SER A 209 -16.95 -1.03 -21.20
C SER A 209 -18.06 -0.05 -20.81
N ALA A 210 -19.01 0.19 -21.71
CA ALA A 210 -20.24 0.92 -21.41
C ALA A 210 -21.23 0.12 -20.56
N VAL A 211 -21.11 -1.22 -20.55
CA VAL A 211 -21.99 -2.14 -19.81
C VAL A 211 -21.39 -2.54 -18.46
N ALA A 212 -22.29 -2.81 -17.51
CA ALA A 212 -21.85 -3.32 -16.22
C ALA A 212 -21.28 -4.75 -16.32
N VAL A 213 -20.16 -4.99 -15.68
CA VAL A 213 -19.56 -6.33 -15.54
C VAL A 213 -20.23 -7.02 -14.35
N ARG A 214 -20.75 -8.22 -14.58
CA ARG A 214 -21.38 -9.07 -13.53
C ARG A 214 -20.63 -10.36 -13.30
N ASN A 215 -20.00 -10.89 -14.36
CA ASN A 215 -19.17 -12.08 -14.32
C ASN A 215 -17.84 -11.77 -15.00
N LEU A 216 -16.76 -12.05 -14.30
CA LEU A 216 -15.40 -11.91 -14.78
C LEU A 216 -14.68 -13.24 -14.58
N GLN A 217 -14.00 -13.71 -15.60
CA GLN A 217 -13.07 -14.84 -15.50
C GLN A 217 -11.64 -14.30 -15.70
N VAL A 218 -10.78 -14.65 -14.76
CA VAL A 218 -9.33 -14.34 -14.83
C VAL A 218 -8.57 -15.65 -14.80
N GLY A 219 -7.74 -15.87 -15.80
CA GLY A 219 -6.80 -16.98 -15.87
C GLY A 219 -5.44 -16.57 -15.33
N TYR A 220 -4.75 -17.50 -14.67
CA TYR A 220 -3.34 -17.32 -14.30
C TYR A 220 -2.53 -18.57 -14.62
N SER A 221 -1.26 -18.38 -14.92
CA SER A 221 -0.29 -19.46 -15.10
C SER A 221 1.07 -19.08 -14.52
N ILE A 222 1.84 -20.09 -14.09
CA ILE A 222 3.18 -19.94 -13.51
C ILE A 222 4.18 -20.55 -14.48
N ASP A 223 5.26 -19.81 -14.81
CA ASP A 223 6.36 -20.24 -15.70
C ASP A 223 5.88 -20.78 -17.06
N GLY A 224 4.75 -20.26 -17.56
CA GLY A 224 4.15 -20.72 -18.80
C GLY A 224 3.51 -22.11 -18.73
N GLY A 225 3.26 -22.62 -17.51
CA GLY A 225 2.53 -23.87 -17.28
C GLY A 225 1.04 -23.79 -17.61
N GLU A 226 0.27 -24.76 -17.14
CA GLU A 226 -1.19 -24.83 -17.35
C GLU A 226 -1.90 -23.63 -16.74
N GLU A 227 -2.87 -23.09 -17.47
CA GLU A 227 -3.66 -21.94 -17.01
C GLU A 227 -4.79 -22.41 -16.10
N THR A 228 -4.88 -21.82 -14.93
CA THR A 228 -6.00 -21.98 -14.00
C THR A 228 -6.95 -20.80 -14.16
N VAL A 229 -8.24 -21.05 -14.36
CA VAL A 229 -9.27 -20.01 -14.53
C VAL A 229 -10.08 -19.87 -13.25
N CYS A 230 -10.21 -18.62 -12.78
CA CYS A 230 -10.97 -18.24 -11.59
C CYS A 230 -12.19 -17.40 -11.97
N ASP A 231 -13.34 -17.71 -11.36
CA ASP A 231 -14.61 -17.01 -11.56
C ASP A 231 -14.84 -15.95 -10.49
N PHE A 232 -15.16 -14.72 -10.93
CA PHE A 232 -15.50 -13.62 -10.03
C PHE A 232 -16.90 -13.08 -10.34
N LYS A 233 -17.82 -13.23 -9.39
CA LYS A 233 -19.13 -12.57 -9.43
C LYS A 233 -19.00 -11.18 -8.85
N THR A 234 -19.46 -10.17 -9.57
CA THR A 234 -19.32 -8.78 -9.14
C THR A 234 -20.49 -7.93 -9.68
N THR A 235 -20.50 -6.66 -9.33
CA THR A 235 -21.26 -5.63 -10.05
C THR A 235 -20.33 -4.44 -10.16
N MET A 236 -19.87 -4.17 -11.38
CA MET A 236 -18.92 -3.10 -11.67
C MET A 236 -19.43 -2.29 -12.85
N GLY A 237 -19.89 -1.09 -12.59
CA GLY A 237 -20.37 -0.16 -13.60
C GLY A 237 -19.27 0.31 -14.55
N SER A 238 -19.65 1.03 -15.61
CA SER A 238 -18.69 1.66 -16.51
C SER A 238 -17.74 2.60 -15.77
N ASN A 239 -16.45 2.55 -16.11
CA ASN A 239 -15.37 3.37 -15.57
C ASN A 239 -15.15 3.21 -14.04
N ILE A 240 -15.55 2.07 -13.49
CA ILE A 240 -15.33 1.73 -12.09
C ILE A 240 -14.14 0.79 -11.97
N ASP A 241 -13.30 1.06 -10.97
CA ASP A 241 -12.18 0.20 -10.56
C ASP A 241 -12.64 -0.71 -9.43
N LYS A 242 -12.16 -1.96 -9.42
CA LYS A 242 -12.40 -2.90 -8.34
C LYS A 242 -11.23 -3.86 -8.17
N SER A 243 -10.85 -4.11 -6.92
CA SER A 243 -9.81 -5.08 -6.57
C SER A 243 -10.39 -6.46 -6.32
N PHE A 244 -9.61 -7.47 -6.68
CA PHE A 244 -9.89 -8.89 -6.55
C PHE A 244 -8.65 -9.60 -6.03
N ALA A 245 -8.81 -10.82 -5.55
CA ALA A 245 -7.72 -11.71 -5.16
C ALA A 245 -7.98 -13.12 -5.65
N ILE A 246 -6.96 -13.79 -6.17
CA ILE A 246 -6.96 -15.23 -6.37
C ILE A 246 -6.44 -15.87 -5.09
N GLU A 247 -7.26 -16.69 -4.45
CA GLU A 247 -6.85 -17.51 -3.31
C GLU A 247 -6.09 -18.73 -3.84
N HIS A 248 -4.81 -18.85 -3.46
CA HIS A 248 -3.95 -19.95 -3.87
C HIS A 248 -3.54 -20.80 -2.65
N GLU A 249 -3.55 -22.12 -2.76
CA GLU A 249 -3.24 -23.04 -1.64
C GLU A 249 -1.77 -23.01 -1.19
N GLY A 250 -0.90 -22.30 -1.93
CA GLY A 250 0.54 -22.19 -1.68
C GLY A 250 1.38 -22.83 -2.77
N PHE A 251 2.66 -22.49 -2.79
CA PHE A 251 3.64 -22.94 -3.78
C PHE A 251 4.62 -23.93 -3.13
N SER A 252 4.91 -25.05 -3.80
CA SER A 252 5.76 -26.12 -3.25
C SER A 252 7.26 -25.89 -3.46
N THR A 253 7.64 -25.03 -4.41
CA THR A 253 9.04 -24.81 -4.80
C THR A 253 9.43 -23.37 -4.50
N THR A 254 10.58 -23.18 -3.82
CA THR A 254 11.15 -21.85 -3.58
C THR A 254 11.87 -21.34 -4.82
N GLY A 255 11.93 -20.02 -4.96
CA GLY A 255 12.65 -19.33 -6.03
C GLY A 255 11.81 -18.29 -6.72
N LYS A 256 12.40 -17.70 -7.77
CA LYS A 256 11.73 -16.72 -8.62
C LYS A 256 11.00 -17.43 -9.75
N HIS A 257 9.74 -17.08 -9.92
CA HIS A 257 8.83 -17.59 -10.94
C HIS A 257 8.22 -16.41 -11.70
N SER A 258 7.70 -16.67 -12.90
CA SER A 258 6.91 -15.72 -13.68
C SER A 258 5.43 -16.05 -13.51
N LEU A 259 4.66 -15.09 -13.02
CA LEU A 259 3.20 -15.16 -12.92
C LEU A 259 2.59 -14.38 -14.07
N LYS A 260 1.84 -15.05 -14.94
CA LYS A 260 1.02 -14.43 -15.96
C LYS A 260 -0.44 -14.45 -15.52
N MET A 261 -1.12 -13.32 -15.62
CA MET A 261 -2.57 -13.19 -15.40
C MET A 261 -3.22 -12.58 -16.62
N ARG A 262 -4.43 -12.99 -16.97
CA ARG A 262 -5.21 -12.36 -18.05
C ARG A 262 -6.71 -12.46 -17.82
N VAL A 263 -7.46 -11.53 -18.36
CA VAL A 263 -8.91 -11.67 -18.48
C VAL A 263 -9.23 -12.76 -19.50
N VAL A 264 -10.04 -13.74 -19.09
CA VAL A 264 -10.48 -14.84 -19.95
C VAL A 264 -11.84 -14.52 -20.58
N SER A 265 -12.79 -14.03 -19.77
CA SER A 265 -14.09 -13.59 -20.30
C SER A 265 -14.75 -12.50 -19.45
N ILE A 266 -15.58 -11.70 -20.09
CA ILE A 266 -16.38 -10.62 -19.50
C ILE A 266 -17.85 -10.91 -19.80
N ASN A 267 -18.67 -11.20 -18.78
CA ASN A 267 -20.09 -11.56 -18.97
C ASN A 267 -20.29 -12.72 -19.98
N GLY A 268 -19.32 -13.65 -20.08
CA GLY A 268 -19.33 -14.78 -21.01
C GLY A 268 -18.93 -14.44 -22.45
N LYS A 269 -18.32 -13.28 -22.68
CA LYS A 269 -17.77 -12.86 -23.99
C LYS A 269 -16.28 -12.54 -23.83
N ASP A 270 -15.56 -12.54 -24.94
CA ASP A 270 -14.14 -12.18 -24.99
C ASP A 270 -13.92 -10.71 -24.66
N ASP A 271 -12.73 -10.39 -24.11
CA ASP A 271 -12.23 -9.04 -24.00
C ASP A 271 -11.84 -8.50 -25.39
N ALA A 272 -12.26 -7.28 -25.70
CA ALA A 272 -12.03 -6.71 -27.01
C ALA A 272 -10.58 -6.24 -27.22
N TYR A 273 -9.83 -5.99 -26.12
CA TYR A 273 -8.46 -5.49 -26.20
C TYR A 273 -7.52 -6.21 -25.21
N ALA A 274 -7.12 -7.42 -25.56
CA ALA A 274 -6.24 -8.27 -24.74
C ALA A 274 -4.94 -7.60 -24.22
N PRO A 275 -4.28 -6.65 -24.94
CA PRO A 275 -3.04 -6.04 -24.43
C PRO A 275 -3.16 -5.24 -23.13
N ASN A 276 -4.35 -4.71 -22.77
CA ASN A 276 -4.56 -4.03 -21.49
C ASN A 276 -5.13 -4.95 -20.40
N SER A 277 -5.45 -6.18 -20.73
CA SER A 277 -6.06 -7.17 -19.85
C SER A 277 -5.15 -8.37 -19.54
N GLU A 278 -3.85 -8.20 -19.72
CA GLU A 278 -2.81 -9.18 -19.42
C GLU A 278 -1.71 -8.54 -18.54
N LEU A 279 -1.25 -9.27 -17.53
CA LEU A 279 -0.12 -8.91 -16.67
C LEU A 279 0.90 -10.04 -16.64
N VAL A 280 2.19 -9.66 -16.66
CA VAL A 280 3.29 -10.56 -16.36
C VAL A 280 4.07 -9.97 -15.17
N LEU A 281 4.12 -10.72 -14.08
CA LEU A 281 4.63 -10.29 -12.79
C LEU A 281 5.66 -11.28 -12.26
N GLY A 282 6.56 -10.82 -11.40
CA GLY A 282 7.40 -11.70 -10.61
C GLY A 282 6.58 -12.40 -9.52
N LEU A 283 6.95 -13.64 -9.21
CA LEU A 283 6.49 -14.38 -8.04
C LEU A 283 7.71 -14.99 -7.35
N ASN A 284 8.00 -14.53 -6.13
CA ASN A 284 9.16 -14.98 -5.36
C ASN A 284 8.68 -15.83 -4.18
N VAL A 285 8.87 -17.14 -4.27
CA VAL A 285 8.49 -18.10 -3.24
C VAL A 285 9.65 -18.28 -2.27
N LYS A 286 9.48 -17.87 -1.02
CA LYS A 286 10.50 -17.85 0.05
C LYS A 286 10.19 -18.86 1.14
N ASN A 287 11.21 -19.25 1.90
CA ASN A 287 10.99 -20.09 3.09
C ASN A 287 10.32 -19.32 4.23
N SER A 288 10.56 -18.00 4.33
CA SER A 288 9.94 -17.11 5.30
C SER A 288 9.96 -15.67 4.79
N LEU A 289 9.09 -14.84 5.33
CA LEU A 289 9.08 -13.39 5.09
C LEU A 289 9.50 -12.65 6.37
N PRO A 290 10.13 -11.48 6.25
CA PRO A 290 10.41 -10.65 7.42
C PRO A 290 9.13 -10.20 8.13
N VAL A 291 9.29 -9.79 9.37
CA VAL A 291 8.16 -9.27 10.16
C VAL A 291 7.92 -7.79 9.81
N GLN A 292 6.68 -7.46 9.44
CA GLN A 292 6.24 -6.06 9.40
C GLN A 292 5.93 -5.61 10.82
N ARG A 293 6.54 -4.50 11.24
CA ARG A 293 6.29 -3.88 12.54
C ARG A 293 5.50 -2.60 12.41
N ILE A 294 4.71 -2.33 13.42
CA ILE A 294 4.04 -1.05 13.63
C ILE A 294 4.89 -0.24 14.60
N ILE A 295 5.30 0.93 14.17
CA ILE A 295 6.01 1.91 14.98
C ILE A 295 5.02 3.01 15.37
N VAL A 296 4.89 3.24 16.67
CA VAL A 296 4.02 4.28 17.22
C VAL A 296 4.88 5.35 17.88
N GLU A 297 4.77 6.58 17.38
CA GLU A 297 5.32 7.77 18.03
C GLU A 297 4.17 8.45 18.78
N GLU A 298 4.17 8.33 20.12
CA GLU A 298 3.13 8.84 21.02
C GLU A 298 3.55 10.16 21.63
N GLY A 299 2.78 11.23 21.35
CA GLY A 299 2.97 12.53 21.95
C GLY A 299 2.41 12.57 23.37
N THR A 300 3.28 12.87 24.34
CA THR A 300 2.95 12.84 25.76
C THR A 300 3.59 14.00 26.53
N GLY A 301 3.26 14.12 27.80
CA GLY A 301 3.89 15.06 28.72
C GLY A 301 3.39 14.87 30.16
N THR A 302 4.29 15.06 31.11
CA THR A 302 4.00 14.89 32.55
C THR A 302 2.91 15.84 33.08
N TRP A 303 2.73 16.95 32.42
CA TRP A 303 1.70 17.97 32.71
C TRP A 303 0.30 17.59 32.18
N CYS A 304 0.23 16.64 31.25
CA CYS A 304 -1.01 16.27 30.56
C CYS A 304 -1.83 15.27 31.41
N PRO A 305 -2.99 15.66 31.94
CA PRO A 305 -3.73 14.81 32.88
C PRO A 305 -4.44 13.63 32.22
N ASN A 306 -4.58 13.60 30.88
CA ASN A 306 -5.16 12.52 30.13
C ASN A 306 -4.12 11.57 29.50
N CYS A 307 -2.83 11.92 29.59
CA CYS A 307 -1.74 11.12 29.00
C CYS A 307 -1.53 9.74 29.64
N PRO A 308 -1.96 9.44 30.88
CA PRO A 308 -1.91 8.08 31.40
C PRO A 308 -2.52 7.01 30.49
N ARG A 309 -3.57 7.33 29.71
CA ARG A 309 -4.16 6.37 28.77
C ARG A 309 -3.22 6.00 27.62
N GLY A 310 -2.42 6.97 27.12
CA GLY A 310 -1.40 6.73 26.10
C GLY A 310 -0.29 5.84 26.62
N ILE A 311 0.24 6.16 27.82
CA ILE A 311 1.23 5.35 28.53
C ILE A 311 0.75 3.90 28.66
N VAL A 312 -0.48 3.70 29.18
CA VAL A 312 -1.07 2.36 29.34
C VAL A 312 -1.29 1.66 28.01
N ALA A 313 -1.70 2.39 26.98
CA ALA A 313 -1.96 1.81 25.65
C ALA A 313 -0.65 1.30 25.01
N VAL A 314 0.43 2.11 25.07
CA VAL A 314 1.74 1.74 24.54
C VAL A 314 2.31 0.54 25.31
N HIS A 315 2.25 0.56 26.63
CA HIS A 315 2.71 -0.53 27.48
C HIS A 315 1.98 -1.85 27.16
N LYS A 316 0.65 -1.85 27.16
CA LYS A 316 -0.16 -3.04 26.82
C LYS A 316 0.10 -3.56 25.40
N ALA A 317 0.32 -2.68 24.43
CA ALA A 317 0.62 -3.08 23.06
C ALA A 317 2.03 -3.68 22.92
N SER A 318 3.01 -3.11 23.62
CA SER A 318 4.39 -3.64 23.67
C SER A 318 4.43 -5.04 24.29
N GLU A 319 3.66 -5.28 25.36
CA GLU A 319 3.55 -6.61 25.97
C GLU A 319 2.78 -7.62 25.09
N ALA A 320 1.68 -7.18 24.45
CA ALA A 320 0.84 -8.07 23.64
C ALA A 320 1.46 -8.43 22.29
N PHE A 321 2.29 -7.57 21.74
CA PHE A 321 2.87 -7.72 20.39
C PHE A 321 4.38 -7.42 20.36
N PRO A 322 5.21 -8.09 21.19
CA PRO A 322 6.63 -7.75 21.37
C PRO A 322 7.44 -7.77 20.05
N ASP A 323 7.06 -8.64 19.10
CA ASP A 323 7.73 -8.78 17.81
C ASP A 323 7.18 -7.85 16.71
N ARG A 324 6.02 -7.20 16.94
CA ARG A 324 5.29 -6.46 15.91
C ARG A 324 4.96 -5.01 16.27
N PHE A 325 5.16 -4.61 17.51
CA PHE A 325 4.85 -3.27 18.00
C PHE A 325 6.09 -2.62 18.62
N ILE A 326 6.36 -1.39 18.24
CA ILE A 326 7.41 -0.56 18.83
C ILE A 326 6.77 0.77 19.22
N GLY A 327 6.72 1.05 20.54
CA GLY A 327 6.27 2.31 21.09
C GLY A 327 7.44 3.25 21.36
N ILE A 328 7.27 4.54 21.04
CA ILE A 328 8.20 5.63 21.33
C ILE A 328 7.40 6.76 21.96
N ALA A 329 7.64 7.05 23.25
CA ALA A 329 7.00 8.14 23.96
C ALA A 329 7.80 9.44 23.71
N VAL A 330 7.20 10.36 22.97
CA VAL A 330 7.79 11.65 22.62
C VAL A 330 7.27 12.71 23.57
N HIS A 331 8.03 12.98 24.62
CA HIS A 331 7.72 13.99 25.61
C HIS A 331 7.78 15.42 25.05
N ARG A 332 6.85 16.25 25.47
CA ARG A 332 6.76 17.67 25.12
C ARG A 332 6.53 18.55 26.33
N GLN A 333 7.20 19.70 26.36
CA GLN A 333 7.03 20.74 27.37
C GLN A 333 7.25 20.23 28.80
N ASP A 334 8.15 19.25 28.96
CA ASP A 334 8.61 18.73 30.25
C ASP A 334 10.11 18.39 30.20
N ALA A 335 10.66 17.93 31.32
CA ALA A 335 12.10 17.70 31.47
C ALA A 335 12.65 16.52 30.63
N MET A 336 11.78 15.69 30.04
CA MET A 336 12.17 14.57 29.20
C MET A 336 12.08 14.93 27.71
N GLU A 337 11.65 16.15 27.36
CA GLU A 337 11.62 16.61 25.97
C GLU A 337 13.01 16.58 25.33
N THR A 338 13.08 16.11 24.09
CA THR A 338 14.31 16.17 23.28
C THR A 338 14.08 16.99 22.00
N ASN A 339 15.01 17.92 21.72
CA ASN A 339 14.98 18.72 20.51
C ASN A 339 15.14 17.91 19.22
N SER A 340 15.65 16.69 19.31
CA SER A 340 15.81 15.79 18.17
C SER A 340 14.49 15.32 17.54
N TYR A 341 13.35 15.57 18.22
CA TYR A 341 12.00 15.34 17.72
C TYR A 341 11.24 16.65 17.40
N ALA A 342 11.91 17.81 17.36
CA ALA A 342 11.25 19.11 17.17
C ALA A 342 10.37 19.18 15.90
N GLU A 343 10.71 18.43 14.85
CA GLU A 343 9.95 18.37 13.60
C GLU A 343 8.60 17.65 13.74
N LEU A 344 8.47 16.68 14.66
CA LEU A 344 7.24 15.96 14.89
C LEU A 344 6.26 16.79 15.72
N GLN A 345 5.19 17.28 15.13
CA GLN A 345 4.17 18.07 15.81
C GLN A 345 2.94 17.19 16.08
N PHE A 346 2.30 17.41 17.21
CA PHE A 346 1.07 16.72 17.63
C PHE A 346 -0.08 17.72 17.73
N ASP A 347 -1.27 17.34 17.25
CA ASP A 347 -2.47 18.18 17.29
C ASP A 347 -3.06 18.30 18.70
N GLY A 348 -2.66 17.43 19.62
CA GLY A 348 -3.11 17.38 21.02
C GLY A 348 -2.38 16.30 21.79
N TYR A 349 -2.68 16.19 23.09
CA TYR A 349 -2.05 15.22 23.99
C TYR A 349 -3.10 14.49 24.86
N PRO A 350 -3.02 13.12 24.97
CA PRO A 350 -2.13 12.29 24.19
C PRO A 350 -2.63 12.14 22.76
N SER A 351 -1.73 11.98 21.81
CA SER A 351 -2.03 11.56 20.44
C SER A 351 -0.88 10.74 19.86
N SER A 352 -1.14 9.96 18.82
CA SER A 352 -0.11 9.09 18.25
C SER A 352 -0.14 9.09 16.74
N TYR A 353 1.03 8.89 16.14
CA TYR A 353 1.17 8.58 14.72
C TYR A 353 1.64 7.12 14.56
N ILE A 354 0.94 6.39 13.71
CA ILE A 354 1.35 5.05 13.30
C ILE A 354 2.24 5.15 12.07
N ASN A 355 3.45 4.58 12.15
CA ASN A 355 4.45 4.61 11.09
C ASN A 355 4.67 6.02 10.52
N ARG A 356 4.64 7.03 11.39
CA ARG A 356 4.78 8.47 11.07
C ARG A 356 3.83 8.93 9.96
N ASN A 357 2.60 8.43 9.95
CA ASN A 357 1.58 8.94 9.03
C ASN A 357 1.00 10.26 9.54
N LEU A 358 1.66 11.37 9.24
CA LEU A 358 1.31 12.70 9.74
C LEU A 358 -0.06 13.23 9.24
N LYS A 359 -0.67 12.55 8.28
CA LYS A 359 -2.02 12.90 7.77
C LYS A 359 -3.15 12.38 8.67
N SER A 360 -2.84 11.51 9.62
CA SER A 360 -3.84 10.83 10.46
C SER A 360 -3.26 10.55 11.83
N SER A 361 -3.39 11.52 12.74
CA SER A 361 -3.18 11.28 14.17
C SER A 361 -4.32 10.43 14.73
N ILE A 362 -4.02 9.60 15.71
CA ILE A 362 -5.00 8.77 16.41
C ILE A 362 -4.98 9.06 17.90
N ASP A 363 -6.12 8.88 18.56
CA ASP A 363 -6.21 8.83 20.01
C ASP A 363 -5.63 7.49 20.51
N PRO A 364 -4.55 7.49 21.32
CA PRO A 364 -3.87 6.25 21.71
C PRO A 364 -4.80 5.39 22.57
N SER A 365 -5.00 4.16 22.11
CA SER A 365 -5.70 3.11 22.83
C SER A 365 -5.16 1.73 22.43
N PHE A 366 -5.23 0.76 23.34
CA PHE A 366 -4.82 -0.60 23.01
C PHE A 366 -5.54 -1.18 21.78
N ASP A 367 -6.84 -0.93 21.66
CA ASP A 367 -7.65 -1.44 20.53
C ASP A 367 -7.23 -0.80 19.19
N ALA A 368 -6.89 0.50 19.20
CA ALA A 368 -6.38 1.17 18.00
C ALA A 368 -5.03 0.58 17.56
N PHE A 369 -4.12 0.35 18.49
CA PHE A 369 -2.82 -0.26 18.22
C PHE A 369 -2.93 -1.73 17.79
N LYS A 370 -3.78 -2.51 18.45
CA LYS A 370 -4.12 -3.88 18.05
C LYS A 370 -4.69 -3.94 16.63
N THR A 371 -5.58 -3.00 16.28
CA THR A 371 -6.13 -2.90 14.92
C THR A 371 -5.03 -2.61 13.91
N ALA A 372 -4.11 -1.71 14.22
CA ALA A 372 -2.97 -1.40 13.37
C ALA A 372 -2.05 -2.61 13.17
N VAL A 373 -1.70 -3.33 14.24
CA VAL A 373 -0.89 -4.56 14.16
C VAL A 373 -1.58 -5.61 13.31
N ASN A 374 -2.88 -5.84 13.52
CA ASN A 374 -3.63 -6.81 12.74
C ASN A 374 -3.73 -6.43 11.25
N SER A 375 -3.79 -5.13 10.95
CA SER A 375 -3.88 -4.65 9.55
C SER A 375 -2.64 -4.93 8.71
N VAL A 376 -1.49 -5.20 9.34
CA VAL A 376 -0.23 -5.51 8.67
C VAL A 376 0.22 -6.95 8.87
N SER A 377 -0.48 -7.73 9.66
CA SER A 377 -0.09 -9.11 9.99
C SER A 377 -0.01 -10.04 8.77
N GLU A 378 -0.82 -9.76 7.75
CA GLU A 378 -0.89 -10.50 6.49
C GLU A 378 -0.18 -9.76 5.33
N LYS A 379 0.38 -8.57 5.58
CA LYS A 379 1.08 -7.81 4.54
C LYS A 379 2.53 -8.25 4.42
N VAL A 380 2.99 -8.35 3.18
CA VAL A 380 4.40 -8.54 2.88
C VAL A 380 5.13 -7.21 3.12
N PRO A 381 6.12 -7.15 4.01
CA PRO A 381 6.89 -5.93 4.21
C PRO A 381 7.80 -5.65 2.99
N VAL A 382 8.11 -4.39 2.76
CA VAL A 382 9.08 -3.99 1.71
C VAL A 382 10.46 -4.55 2.04
N MET A 383 10.86 -4.52 3.32
CA MET A 383 12.14 -5.04 3.78
C MET A 383 12.07 -5.58 5.22
N GLY A 384 12.97 -6.50 5.52
CA GLY A 384 13.36 -6.85 6.90
C GLY A 384 14.37 -5.84 7.44
N VAL A 385 14.25 -5.55 8.74
CA VAL A 385 15.19 -4.70 9.48
C VAL A 385 15.67 -5.47 10.70
N GLU A 386 16.99 -5.61 10.82
CA GLU A 386 17.67 -6.21 11.96
C GLU A 386 18.82 -5.29 12.42
N ALA A 387 19.26 -5.41 13.65
CA ALA A 387 20.38 -4.63 14.12
C ALA A 387 21.14 -5.33 15.26
N ASN A 388 22.43 -5.02 15.35
CA ASN A 388 23.27 -5.24 16.52
C ASN A 388 23.66 -3.89 17.08
N ALA A 389 23.54 -3.73 18.39
CA ALA A 389 23.94 -2.50 19.05
C ALA A 389 24.56 -2.81 20.42
N GLU A 390 25.73 -2.23 20.68
CA GLU A 390 26.44 -2.42 21.94
C GLU A 390 27.18 -1.15 22.35
N TYR A 391 27.39 -0.98 23.65
CA TYR A 391 28.25 0.08 24.13
C TYR A 391 29.72 -0.20 23.78
N THR A 392 30.44 0.83 23.31
CA THR A 392 31.84 0.67 22.86
C THR A 392 32.82 0.51 24.00
N ASP A 393 32.45 0.92 25.22
CA ASP A 393 33.30 0.91 26.41
C ASP A 393 32.48 0.89 27.70
N ALA A 394 33.16 0.71 28.81
CA ALA A 394 32.56 0.64 30.16
C ALA A 394 31.93 1.97 30.61
N THR A 395 32.27 3.11 30.00
CA THR A 395 31.65 4.41 30.32
C THR A 395 30.28 4.56 29.67
N LYS A 396 29.94 3.69 28.70
CA LYS A 396 28.69 3.69 27.96
C LYS A 396 28.38 5.02 27.28
N SER A 397 29.45 5.73 26.86
CA SER A 397 29.33 7.05 26.24
C SER A 397 29.03 7.00 24.74
N LYS A 398 29.24 5.85 24.14
CA LYS A 398 29.00 5.61 22.68
C LYS A 398 28.41 4.24 22.45
N ILE A 399 27.60 4.15 21.37
CA ILE A 399 26.97 2.91 20.91
C ILE A 399 27.52 2.59 19.51
N SER A 400 28.12 1.41 19.35
CA SER A 400 28.41 0.83 18.03
C SER A 400 27.14 0.19 17.50
N VAL A 401 26.80 0.51 16.25
CA VAL A 401 25.58 0.00 15.60
C VAL A 401 25.93 -0.63 14.27
N GLU A 402 25.39 -1.82 14.03
CA GLU A 402 25.34 -2.48 12.75
C GLU A 402 23.88 -2.73 12.39
N ALA A 403 23.34 -1.95 11.44
CA ALA A 403 21.98 -2.11 10.93
C ALA A 403 22.01 -2.93 9.64
N LEU A 404 21.08 -3.89 9.54
CA LEU A 404 20.94 -4.83 8.44
C LEU A 404 19.57 -4.64 7.82
N THR A 405 19.52 -4.42 6.51
CA THR A 405 18.26 -4.34 5.76
C THR A 405 18.28 -5.34 4.61
N THR A 406 17.21 -6.12 4.49
CA THR A 406 17.05 -7.13 3.43
C THR A 406 15.73 -6.88 2.72
N PHE A 407 15.80 -6.42 1.47
CA PHE A 407 14.62 -6.15 0.67
C PHE A 407 13.98 -7.45 0.18
N VAL A 408 12.67 -7.49 0.22
CA VAL A 408 11.90 -8.66 -0.21
C VAL A 408 11.89 -8.78 -1.73
N SER A 409 11.89 -7.65 -2.44
CA SER A 409 11.95 -7.55 -3.91
C SER A 409 13.02 -6.56 -4.36
N GLU A 410 13.37 -6.60 -5.65
CA GLU A 410 14.26 -5.62 -6.28
C GLU A 410 13.56 -4.25 -6.37
N HIS A 411 14.29 -3.17 -6.07
CA HIS A 411 13.84 -1.80 -6.26
C HIS A 411 14.93 -0.95 -6.91
N LYS A 412 14.52 0.08 -7.66
CA LYS A 412 15.40 1.04 -8.33
C LYS A 412 14.94 2.47 -8.07
N GLY A 413 15.91 3.36 -7.86
CA GLY A 413 15.65 4.77 -7.66
C GLY A 413 14.90 5.11 -6.38
N ILE A 414 14.99 4.25 -5.35
CA ILE A 414 14.38 4.49 -4.03
C ILE A 414 15.23 5.46 -3.21
N ASP A 415 14.59 6.17 -2.28
CA ASP A 415 15.28 6.96 -1.25
C ASP A 415 14.77 6.54 0.14
N TYR A 416 15.17 5.33 0.54
CA TYR A 416 15.00 4.85 1.91
C TYR A 416 16.24 5.19 2.74
N ARG A 417 16.01 5.58 3.99
CA ARG A 417 17.07 6.06 4.88
C ARG A 417 16.95 5.45 6.26
N LEU A 418 18.07 5.08 6.88
CA LEU A 418 18.11 4.63 8.26
C LEU A 418 18.03 5.81 9.22
N SER A 419 17.25 5.65 10.28
CA SER A 419 17.18 6.56 11.42
C SER A 419 17.32 5.75 12.70
N PHE A 420 17.90 6.35 13.73
CA PHE A 420 18.17 5.69 15.01
C PHE A 420 17.55 6.49 16.14
N VAL A 421 16.79 5.82 17.02
CA VAL A 421 16.16 6.44 18.19
C VAL A 421 16.61 5.71 19.45
N LEU A 422 17.26 6.42 20.36
CA LEU A 422 17.57 5.91 21.69
C LEU A 422 16.36 6.13 22.58
N VAL A 423 15.84 5.08 23.18
CA VAL A 423 14.74 5.11 24.15
C VAL A 423 15.24 4.59 25.51
N GLU A 424 14.66 5.10 26.59
CA GLU A 424 15.01 4.71 27.96
C GLU A 424 13.72 4.31 28.70
N ASP A 425 13.75 3.17 29.36
CA ASP A 425 12.71 2.69 30.26
C ASP A 425 13.04 2.96 31.74
N GLY A 426 12.01 3.06 32.58
CA GLY A 426 12.16 3.28 34.01
C GLY A 426 12.75 4.62 34.39
N VAL A 427 12.48 5.68 33.61
CA VAL A 427 12.97 7.05 33.92
C VAL A 427 12.25 7.59 35.14
N LYS A 428 13.02 7.97 36.17
CA LYS A 428 12.55 8.29 37.52
C LYS A 428 12.59 9.78 37.84
N GLY A 429 11.93 10.12 38.96
CA GLY A 429 12.00 11.47 39.55
C GLY A 429 10.96 12.45 39.01
N TYR A 430 10.02 11.95 38.21
CA TYR A 430 8.91 12.75 37.66
C TYR A 430 7.57 12.29 38.20
N THR A 431 6.55 13.15 38.09
CA THR A 431 5.18 12.82 38.44
C THR A 431 4.26 13.17 37.27
N GLN A 432 3.32 12.31 36.96
CA GLN A 432 2.34 12.43 35.89
C GLN A 432 1.05 13.05 36.41
N ALA A 433 0.60 14.14 35.82
CA ALA A 433 -0.75 14.62 36.04
C ALA A 433 -1.77 13.52 35.68
N ASN A 434 -2.79 13.29 36.51
CA ASN A 434 -3.59 12.09 36.46
C ASN A 434 -5.09 12.37 36.69
N ASN A 435 -5.87 12.48 35.62
CA ASN A 435 -7.32 12.63 35.70
C ASN A 435 -8.06 11.33 36.05
N TYR A 436 -7.38 10.21 36.10
CA TYR A 436 -7.98 8.90 36.39
C TYR A 436 -7.95 8.55 37.87
N ALA A 437 -7.28 9.36 38.71
CA ALA A 437 -7.14 9.14 40.15
C ALA A 437 -8.51 8.97 40.83
N GLY A 438 -8.70 7.86 41.55
CA GLY A 438 -9.94 7.54 42.26
C GLY A 438 -11.10 7.14 41.34
N GLY A 439 -10.86 6.97 40.04
CA GLY A 439 -11.89 6.55 39.07
C GLY A 439 -12.26 5.07 39.22
N SER A 440 -13.41 4.70 38.65
CA SER A 440 -13.92 3.32 38.61
C SER A 440 -13.51 2.55 37.35
N VAL A 441 -12.94 3.24 36.35
CA VAL A 441 -12.47 2.63 35.09
C VAL A 441 -11.03 2.20 35.27
N GLU A 442 -10.73 0.94 34.96
CA GLU A 442 -9.36 0.43 34.95
C GLU A 442 -8.50 1.19 33.94
N MET A 443 -7.41 1.79 34.43
CA MET A 443 -6.45 2.57 33.64
C MET A 443 -5.02 2.15 34.00
N GLY A 444 -4.73 0.85 33.89
CA GLY A 444 -3.38 0.29 34.13
C GLY A 444 -2.82 0.59 35.53
N GLY A 445 -3.69 0.82 36.52
CA GLY A 445 -3.31 1.16 37.87
C GLY A 445 -3.35 2.65 38.19
N PHE A 446 -3.40 3.55 37.20
CA PHE A 446 -3.47 5.01 37.45
C PHE A 446 -4.71 5.41 38.23
N GLU A 447 -5.80 4.65 38.18
CA GLU A 447 -7.02 4.85 38.96
C GLU A 447 -6.80 4.67 40.47
N LYS A 448 -5.71 3.97 40.87
CA LYS A 448 -5.32 3.71 42.28
C LYS A 448 -4.27 4.69 42.75
N LEU A 449 -3.70 5.50 41.88
CA LEU A 449 -2.67 6.48 42.18
C LEU A 449 -3.28 7.86 42.45
N GLY A 450 -2.48 8.75 43.09
CA GLY A 450 -2.88 10.14 43.29
C GLY A 450 -2.82 10.98 42.01
N ASN A 451 -3.17 12.25 42.15
CA ASN A 451 -2.91 13.29 41.16
C ASN A 451 -2.06 14.39 41.78
N PRO A 452 -0.77 14.57 41.38
CA PRO A 452 -0.08 13.77 40.34
C PRO A 452 0.26 12.36 40.80
N ALA A 453 0.40 11.43 39.83
CA ALA A 453 0.85 10.06 40.06
C ALA A 453 2.38 9.97 40.02
N ALA A 454 2.98 9.32 41.02
CA ALA A 454 4.40 8.96 40.99
C ALA A 454 4.56 7.64 40.26
N VAL A 455 5.12 7.68 39.05
CA VAL A 455 5.33 6.52 38.19
C VAL A 455 6.69 6.64 37.49
N ASP A 456 7.30 5.51 37.18
CA ASP A 456 8.44 5.48 36.27
C ASP A 456 7.92 5.60 34.84
N MET A 457 8.70 6.28 33.97
CA MET A 457 8.30 6.51 32.57
C MET A 457 9.05 5.54 31.66
N ASP A 458 8.33 4.84 30.81
CA ASP A 458 8.87 3.87 29.87
C ASP A 458 8.79 4.36 28.42
N HIS A 459 9.60 3.76 27.53
CA HIS A 459 9.67 4.06 26.10
C HIS A 459 10.05 5.51 25.78
N VAL A 460 10.68 6.23 26.71
CA VAL A 460 10.98 7.65 26.60
C VAL A 460 12.02 7.89 25.52
N ALA A 461 11.67 8.63 24.47
CA ALA A 461 12.61 9.06 23.45
C ALA A 461 13.67 10.00 24.03
N ARG A 462 14.94 9.60 24.03
CA ARG A 462 16.06 10.38 24.55
C ARG A 462 16.83 11.09 23.46
N MET A 463 16.94 10.49 22.28
CA MET A 463 17.60 11.05 21.11
C MET A 463 17.08 10.39 19.84
N ASN A 464 16.76 11.18 18.83
CA ASN A 464 16.65 10.73 17.45
C ASN A 464 17.85 11.28 16.68
N TYR A 465 18.73 10.42 16.22
CA TYR A 465 20.00 10.83 15.60
C TYR A 465 19.85 11.36 14.17
N SER A 466 18.75 11.05 13.52
CA SER A 466 18.38 11.62 12.21
C SER A 466 16.89 11.43 11.97
N TYR A 467 16.09 12.45 12.24
CA TYR A 467 14.62 12.38 12.13
C TYR A 467 14.16 12.02 10.70
N ASN A 468 14.79 12.61 9.68
CA ASN A 468 14.47 12.37 8.26
C ASN A 468 15.33 11.25 7.62
N GLY A 469 16.06 10.50 8.46
CA GLY A 469 16.97 9.45 8.02
C GLY A 469 18.30 9.97 7.49
N ILE A 470 19.31 9.11 7.50
CA ILE A 470 20.67 9.40 7.04
C ILE A 470 20.73 9.15 5.53
N GLU A 471 21.01 10.20 4.77
CA GLU A 471 21.13 10.13 3.31
C GLU A 471 22.22 9.15 2.89
N GLY A 472 21.92 8.29 1.91
CA GLY A 472 22.84 7.28 1.39
C GLY A 472 23.10 6.10 2.33
N SER A 473 22.40 6.01 3.46
CA SER A 473 22.50 4.83 4.36
C SER A 473 21.90 3.56 3.76
N ILE A 474 21.01 3.68 2.78
CA ILE A 474 20.50 2.62 1.91
C ILE A 474 20.74 3.05 0.47
N PRO A 475 21.30 2.18 -0.41
CA PRO A 475 21.48 2.49 -1.84
C PRO A 475 20.15 2.72 -2.56
N ALA A 476 20.17 3.55 -3.60
CA ALA A 476 18.99 3.81 -4.42
C ALA A 476 18.54 2.57 -5.23
N ASP A 477 19.45 1.70 -5.60
CA ASP A 477 19.16 0.42 -6.27
C ASP A 477 19.49 -0.73 -5.33
N VAL A 478 18.52 -1.61 -5.11
CA VAL A 478 18.63 -2.76 -4.20
C VAL A 478 18.16 -4.03 -4.88
N GLU A 479 18.84 -5.13 -4.57
CA GLU A 479 18.50 -6.46 -5.05
C GLU A 479 17.63 -7.21 -4.02
N ALA A 480 16.70 -8.03 -4.50
CA ALA A 480 15.93 -8.92 -3.63
C ALA A 480 16.85 -9.88 -2.86
N ASP A 481 16.53 -10.10 -1.58
CA ASP A 481 17.21 -11.07 -0.69
C ASP A 481 18.68 -10.77 -0.40
N LYS A 482 19.18 -9.62 -0.84
CA LYS A 482 20.53 -9.18 -0.52
C LYS A 482 20.52 -8.32 0.73
N THR A 483 21.22 -8.76 1.75
CA THR A 483 21.39 -7.99 2.98
C THR A 483 22.36 -6.84 2.78
N LEU A 484 21.90 -5.63 3.06
CA LEU A 484 22.68 -4.40 3.11
C LEU A 484 23.08 -4.15 4.55
N THR A 485 24.33 -3.77 4.77
CA THR A 485 24.87 -3.49 6.10
C THR A 485 25.30 -2.04 6.20
N TYR A 486 24.78 -1.33 7.20
CA TYR A 486 25.20 0.01 7.55
C TYR A 486 25.77 0.04 8.96
N LYS A 487 27.00 0.58 9.12
CA LYS A 487 27.68 0.68 10.40
C LYS A 487 27.88 2.13 10.79
N THR A 488 27.62 2.43 12.06
CA THR A 488 27.82 3.78 12.62
C THR A 488 28.12 3.70 14.10
N THR A 489 28.54 4.84 14.67
CA THR A 489 28.72 5.02 16.11
C THR A 489 27.90 6.24 16.54
N LEU A 490 27.10 6.08 17.59
CA LEU A 490 26.21 7.09 18.13
C LEU A 490 26.70 7.54 19.50
N ASP A 491 26.60 8.84 19.79
CA ASP A 491 26.93 9.38 21.10
C ASP A 491 25.72 9.20 22.04
N VAL A 492 25.96 8.75 23.28
CA VAL A 492 24.93 8.62 24.31
C VAL A 492 24.69 9.98 24.97
N PRO A 493 23.44 10.50 25.00
CA PRO A 493 23.14 11.77 25.63
C PRO A 493 23.44 11.73 27.15
N SER A 494 23.99 12.82 27.69
CA SER A 494 24.24 12.94 29.13
C SER A 494 22.97 12.99 29.99
N THR A 495 21.79 13.08 29.37
CA THR A 495 20.48 13.07 30.02
C THR A 495 19.98 11.66 30.35
N ILE A 496 20.64 10.59 29.86
CA ILE A 496 20.33 9.21 30.21
C ILE A 496 20.52 9.00 31.73
N GLN A 497 19.50 8.45 32.38
CA GLN A 497 19.56 8.13 33.82
C GLN A 497 20.17 6.75 34.07
N ASN A 498 19.80 5.77 33.25
CA ASN A 498 20.35 4.42 33.36
C ASN A 498 20.58 3.82 31.97
N ALA A 499 21.83 3.73 31.57
CA ALA A 499 22.22 3.19 30.27
C ALA A 499 21.89 1.70 30.12
N ASP A 500 21.69 0.93 31.20
CA ASP A 500 21.26 -0.47 31.14
C ASP A 500 19.76 -0.63 30.79
N ASN A 501 19.00 0.44 30.94
CA ASN A 501 17.56 0.47 30.59
C ASN A 501 17.31 1.10 29.22
N CYS A 502 18.34 1.22 28.40
CA CYS A 502 18.19 1.81 27.06
C CYS A 502 18.07 0.73 25.97
N ASP A 503 17.15 0.99 25.06
CA ASP A 503 17.01 0.28 23.80
C ASP A 503 17.34 1.20 22.63
N LEU A 504 17.86 0.62 21.54
CA LEU A 504 18.01 1.32 20.27
C LEU A 504 16.90 0.88 19.32
N VAL A 505 16.13 1.84 18.81
CA VAL A 505 15.17 1.62 17.72
C VAL A 505 15.81 2.03 16.41
N VAL A 506 15.92 1.11 15.47
CA VAL A 506 16.39 1.36 14.11
C VAL A 506 15.16 1.42 13.19
N LEU A 507 15.03 2.52 12.47
CA LEU A 507 13.91 2.80 11.59
C LEU A 507 14.38 2.89 10.15
N VAL A 508 13.54 2.49 9.20
CA VAL A 508 13.70 2.81 7.78
C VAL A 508 12.65 3.84 7.40
N ILE A 509 13.12 5.01 6.93
CA ILE A 509 12.30 6.13 6.53
C ILE A 509 12.24 6.17 5.00
N ASP A 510 11.05 6.26 4.45
CA ASP A 510 10.83 6.68 3.06
C ASP A 510 11.00 8.20 2.99
N ALA A 511 12.09 8.68 2.43
CA ALA A 511 12.41 10.11 2.39
C ALA A 511 11.44 10.92 1.53
N ALA A 512 10.75 10.30 0.57
CA ALA A 512 9.77 10.97 -0.28
C ALA A 512 8.49 11.33 0.50
N THR A 513 8.11 10.51 1.48
CA THR A 513 6.87 10.69 2.25
C THR A 513 7.10 11.06 3.71
N GLY A 514 8.31 10.86 4.23
CA GLY A 514 8.65 10.99 5.65
C GLY A 514 8.11 9.85 6.53
N ARG A 515 7.49 8.82 5.94
CA ARG A 515 6.89 7.68 6.66
C ARG A 515 7.93 6.66 7.08
N ILE A 516 7.63 5.95 8.15
CA ILE A 516 8.41 4.80 8.60
C ILE A 516 7.87 3.56 7.87
N GLU A 517 8.73 2.87 7.12
CA GLU A 517 8.35 1.66 6.40
C GLU A 517 8.45 0.41 7.28
N ASN A 518 9.51 0.28 8.04
CA ASN A 518 9.69 -0.80 9.01
C ASN A 518 10.75 -0.38 10.05
N GLY A 519 10.97 -1.21 11.06
CA GLY A 519 12.00 -0.96 12.05
C GLY A 519 12.24 -2.16 12.96
N VAL A 520 13.23 -2.03 13.84
CA VAL A 520 13.54 -3.01 14.89
C VAL A 520 13.95 -2.29 16.18
N LYS A 521 13.57 -2.83 17.32
CA LYS A 521 14.04 -2.39 18.64
C LYS A 521 14.99 -3.46 19.19
N VAL A 522 16.17 -3.05 19.64
CA VAL A 522 17.19 -3.93 20.20
C VAL A 522 17.68 -3.38 21.55
N ALA A 523 17.81 -4.25 22.54
CA ALA A 523 18.42 -3.90 23.80
C ALA A 523 19.92 -3.68 23.61
N LEU A 524 20.47 -2.66 24.30
CA LEU A 524 21.90 -2.39 24.21
C LEU A 524 22.71 -3.46 24.95
N GLY A 525 23.64 -4.12 24.22
CA GLY A 525 24.42 -5.25 24.74
C GLY A 525 23.80 -6.62 24.45
N GLU A 526 22.61 -6.68 23.88
CA GLU A 526 22.04 -7.90 23.31
C GLU A 526 22.21 -7.92 21.78
N HIS A 527 22.57 -9.06 21.24
CA HIS A 527 22.65 -9.25 19.80
C HIS A 527 21.32 -9.83 19.29
N THR A 528 20.54 -9.02 18.59
CA THR A 528 19.47 -9.58 17.77
C THR A 528 20.04 -9.98 16.42
N THR A 529 20.92 -10.98 16.41
CA THR A 529 21.39 -11.58 15.17
C THR A 529 20.28 -12.43 14.59
N GLY A 530 19.62 -11.95 13.57
CA GLY A 530 18.93 -12.79 12.60
C GLY A 530 19.90 -13.67 11.79
N ILE A 531 21.22 -13.52 11.95
CA ILE A 531 22.24 -14.43 11.49
C ILE A 531 23.07 -14.86 12.71
N ARG A 532 22.49 -15.53 13.65
CA ARG A 532 23.16 -16.73 14.09
C ARG A 532 23.27 -17.57 12.82
N ASP A 533 24.50 -18.04 12.47
CA ASP A 533 24.61 -19.26 11.66
C ASP A 533 23.40 -20.09 11.98
N ALA A 534 22.51 -20.24 11.03
CA ALA A 534 21.28 -20.94 11.27
C ALA A 534 21.70 -22.33 11.77
N GLU A 535 21.83 -22.49 13.09
CA GLU A 535 21.26 -23.70 13.64
C GLU A 535 19.87 -23.63 13.06
N LYS A 536 19.75 -24.28 11.89
CA LYS A 536 18.53 -24.40 11.11
C LYS A 536 17.42 -24.40 12.12
N VAL A 537 16.60 -23.34 12.14
CA VAL A 537 15.27 -23.49 12.73
C VAL A 537 14.73 -24.64 11.94
N VAL A 538 14.86 -25.84 12.50
CA VAL A 538 14.28 -27.04 11.92
C VAL A 538 12.81 -26.77 12.14
N VAL A 539 12.19 -26.11 11.14
CA VAL A 539 10.74 -26.00 11.09
C VAL A 539 10.29 -27.44 10.99
N PRO A 540 9.68 -28.00 12.04
CA PRO A 540 9.32 -29.40 12.02
C PRO A 540 8.40 -29.64 10.83
N ASP A 541 8.64 -30.72 10.10
CA ASP A 541 7.71 -31.15 9.09
C ASP A 541 6.55 -31.85 9.80
N PHE A 542 5.34 -31.30 9.64
CA PHE A 542 4.14 -31.79 10.31
C PHE A 542 3.31 -32.59 9.32
N SER A 543 3.07 -33.85 9.59
CA SER A 543 2.20 -34.71 8.80
C SER A 543 1.28 -35.56 9.67
N PHE A 544 0.09 -35.89 9.19
CA PHE A 544 -0.77 -36.86 9.87
C PHE A 544 -0.54 -38.25 9.31
N SER A 545 -0.28 -39.21 10.19
CA SER A 545 -0.22 -40.62 9.88
C SER A 545 -1.27 -41.38 10.72
N GLY A 546 -2.34 -41.82 10.07
CA GLY A 546 -3.49 -42.41 10.76
C GLY A 546 -4.14 -41.41 11.72
N ASP A 547 -4.15 -41.73 12.99
CA ASP A 547 -4.78 -40.94 14.06
C ASP A 547 -3.78 -40.12 14.89
N ARG A 548 -2.56 -39.91 14.36
CA ARG A 548 -1.47 -39.21 15.04
C ARG A 548 -0.83 -38.16 14.16
N LEU A 549 -0.32 -37.10 14.79
CA LEU A 549 0.56 -36.12 14.18
C LEU A 549 2.01 -36.60 14.28
N ASN A 550 2.69 -36.73 13.15
CA ASN A 550 4.14 -36.91 13.06
C ASN A 550 4.83 -35.56 12.96
N VAL A 551 5.94 -35.44 13.66
CA VAL A 551 6.79 -34.24 13.66
C VAL A 551 8.19 -34.69 13.41
N ASP A 552 8.64 -34.58 12.16
CA ASP A 552 9.94 -35.07 11.73
C ASP A 552 11.04 -34.00 11.90
N GLY A 553 12.23 -34.44 12.34
CA GLY A 553 13.43 -33.59 12.44
C GLY A 553 13.39 -32.57 13.58
N PHE A 554 12.54 -32.71 14.61
CA PHE A 554 12.41 -31.77 15.70
C PHE A 554 12.74 -32.38 17.07
N ALA A 555 13.69 -31.75 17.79
CA ALA A 555 14.08 -32.13 19.13
C ALA A 555 13.55 -31.11 20.16
N GLY A 556 12.25 -31.12 20.40
CA GLY A 556 11.58 -30.19 21.32
C GLY A 556 10.24 -30.69 21.82
N SER A 557 9.51 -29.89 22.58
CA SER A 557 8.17 -30.22 23.04
C SER A 557 7.14 -29.81 21.98
N VAL A 558 6.16 -30.70 21.72
CA VAL A 558 5.05 -30.45 20.81
C VAL A 558 3.73 -30.54 21.58
N ARG A 559 2.91 -29.50 21.49
CA ARG A 559 1.56 -29.47 22.04
C ARG A 559 0.54 -29.31 20.92
N LEU A 560 -0.58 -29.98 21.05
CA LEU A 560 -1.62 -30.02 20.06
C LEU A 560 -2.92 -29.47 20.67
N TYR A 561 -3.61 -28.59 19.95
CA TYR A 561 -4.85 -27.99 20.40
C TYR A 561 -5.92 -28.15 19.32
N THR A 562 -7.17 -28.29 19.73
CA THR A 562 -8.32 -28.16 18.84
C THR A 562 -8.53 -26.72 18.39
N ALA A 563 -9.41 -26.49 17.43
CA ALA A 563 -9.70 -25.15 16.89
C ALA A 563 -10.23 -24.16 17.94
N ASP A 564 -10.87 -24.67 18.98
CA ASP A 564 -11.39 -23.91 20.13
C ASP A 564 -10.37 -23.75 21.28
N GLY A 565 -9.10 -24.19 21.05
CA GLY A 565 -7.99 -23.96 21.98
C GLY A 565 -7.83 -24.99 23.09
N VAL A 566 -8.54 -26.12 23.04
CA VAL A 566 -8.40 -27.19 24.04
C VAL A 566 -7.20 -28.06 23.70
N GLU A 567 -6.28 -28.25 24.66
CA GLU A 567 -5.11 -29.12 24.50
C GLU A 567 -5.55 -30.59 24.40
N VAL A 568 -5.05 -31.31 23.41
CA VAL A 568 -5.38 -32.74 23.18
C VAL A 568 -4.11 -33.57 23.06
N SER A 569 -4.23 -34.85 23.42
CA SER A 569 -3.12 -35.80 23.24
C SER A 569 -2.95 -36.14 21.77
N ASN A 570 -1.68 -36.38 21.35
CA ASN A 570 -1.33 -36.82 20.00
C ASN A 570 -1.68 -38.32 19.78
N SER A 571 -2.95 -38.69 20.00
CA SER A 571 -3.46 -40.02 19.76
C SER A 571 -4.98 -40.00 19.58
N ASN A 572 -5.50 -40.84 18.72
CA ASN A 572 -6.94 -40.94 18.40
C ASN A 572 -7.52 -39.60 17.89
N LEU A 573 -6.72 -38.86 17.13
CA LEU A 573 -7.15 -37.58 16.57
C LEU A 573 -8.25 -37.80 15.52
N ALA A 574 -9.39 -37.17 15.70
CA ALA A 574 -10.49 -37.18 14.71
C ALA A 574 -10.15 -36.30 13.50
N PRO A 575 -10.79 -36.48 12.33
CA PRO A 575 -10.74 -35.49 11.27
C PRO A 575 -11.18 -34.12 11.79
N GLY A 576 -10.41 -33.07 11.44
CA GLY A 576 -10.68 -31.73 11.93
C GLY A 576 -9.45 -30.82 11.88
N MET A 577 -9.63 -29.59 12.36
CA MET A 577 -8.58 -28.58 12.41
C MET A 577 -7.86 -28.61 13.76
N TYR A 578 -6.53 -28.59 13.72
CA TYR A 578 -5.67 -28.58 14.89
C TYR A 578 -4.66 -27.42 14.83
N ILE A 579 -4.32 -26.87 15.97
CA ILE A 579 -3.24 -25.92 16.16
C ILE A 579 -2.09 -26.65 16.84
N VAL A 580 -0.94 -26.74 16.18
CA VAL A 580 0.27 -27.37 16.70
C VAL A 580 1.22 -26.30 17.20
N LYS A 581 1.72 -26.45 18.41
CA LYS A 581 2.73 -25.59 19.01
C LYS A 581 3.98 -26.43 19.32
N ALA A 582 5.06 -26.22 18.57
CA ALA A 582 6.34 -26.90 18.73
C ALA A 582 7.35 -25.92 19.36
N THR A 583 7.95 -26.30 20.49
CA THR A 583 8.89 -25.44 21.25
C THR A 583 10.21 -26.15 21.47
N ALA A 584 11.33 -25.52 21.04
CA ALA A 584 12.70 -25.96 21.29
C ALA A 584 13.52 -24.78 21.83
N GLY A 585 14.06 -24.90 23.04
CA GLY A 585 14.70 -23.79 23.73
C GLY A 585 13.72 -22.62 23.91
N ASN A 586 14.12 -21.43 23.49
CA ASN A 586 13.30 -20.21 23.52
C ASN A 586 12.47 -20.00 22.26
N GLN A 587 12.49 -20.92 21.31
CA GLN A 587 11.76 -20.79 20.05
C GLN A 587 10.48 -21.61 20.05
N THR A 588 9.40 -21.02 19.55
CA THR A 588 8.11 -21.67 19.40
C THR A 588 7.57 -21.45 18.00
N VAL A 589 7.26 -22.55 17.31
CA VAL A 589 6.58 -22.56 16.02
C VAL A 589 5.13 -22.97 16.24
N THR A 590 4.18 -22.18 15.72
CA THR A 590 2.75 -22.51 15.76
C THR A 590 2.25 -22.73 14.34
N ARG A 591 1.55 -23.86 14.10
CA ARG A 591 0.99 -24.21 12.79
C ARG A 591 -0.47 -24.63 12.93
N LYS A 592 -1.26 -24.27 11.95
CA LYS A 592 -2.63 -24.75 11.77
C LYS A 592 -2.61 -25.90 10.77
N LEU A 593 -3.11 -27.06 11.17
CA LEU A 593 -3.14 -28.28 10.35
C LEU A 593 -4.58 -28.77 10.22
N ILE A 594 -4.90 -29.35 9.07
CA ILE A 594 -6.20 -29.98 8.82
C ILE A 594 -5.96 -31.49 8.64
N LYS A 595 -6.54 -32.27 9.55
CA LYS A 595 -6.62 -33.71 9.39
C LYS A 595 -7.89 -34.04 8.59
N ARG A 596 -7.72 -34.66 7.44
CA ARG A 596 -8.80 -35.11 6.55
C ARG A 596 -9.30 -36.49 6.95
#